data_4e627857bad37641856e441e01530df4
#
_entry.id   4e627857bad37641856e441e01530df4
#
_cell.length_a   1.000
_cell.length_b   1.000
_cell.length_c   1.000
_cell.angle_alpha   90.00
_cell.angle_beta   90.00
_cell.angle_gamma   90.00
#
_symmetry.space_group_name_H-M   'P 1'
#
loop_
_entity.id
_entity.type
_entity.pdbx_description
1 polymer ?
#
loop_
_entity_poly.entity_id
_entity_poly.type
_entity_poly.pdbx_seq_one_letter_code
_entity_poly.pdbx_strand_id
1 'polypeptide(L)'
;MRKTTLAALAAFTLTTGTLTTGILATGILATAASAEDMTLKMATIAPSLGQAITMATFANVVTDNLDGISIEVSGGGAATLHLMEVGRGNLDFSMTSPVIYNLMSAGKAMYKNEAEAPELAKNVSLLMWFPYGAYHFAVRADSDIQTLDDMEGASVFLGPQGGGAYNAARGWIESTTGLVVGEDYEAIKANWQTGYQAFLDGKVDVYVNGCLDPCGQFIQFTETEELRFIGPMDATGEAVDKYLGKWRYRAEIGNGLYKGQMNEAPVTSFDTAVGISVRTELDDETVYKITKAFWDNIDQVTSDSPWAKALNLEFAASKRGLHELHPGAARYYKEVGVLK
;
A
#
# COMPACT_ATOMS: atom_id res chain seq x y z
N MET A 1 -15.87 -53.96 37.90
CA MET A 1 -16.35 -55.37 38.05
C MET A 1 -16.67 -55.89 36.66
N ARG A 2 -16.07 -57.08 36.35
CA ARG A 2 -16.39 -58.08 35.28
C ARG A 2 -16.34 -57.56 33.82
N LYS A 3 -15.27 -57.84 33.01
CA LYS A 3 -14.84 -59.11 32.39
C LYS A 3 -16.00 -59.87 31.70
N THR A 4 -15.88 -59.95 30.36
CA THR A 4 -15.82 -61.27 29.72
C THR A 4 -15.46 -61.21 28.25
N THR A 5 -14.38 -61.86 27.94
CA THR A 5 -13.89 -62.40 26.66
C THR A 5 -14.81 -63.54 26.14
N LEU A 6 -14.94 -63.69 24.82
CA LEU A 6 -15.02 -65.00 24.22
C LEU A 6 -14.53 -65.01 22.75
N ALA A 7 -13.63 -65.91 22.50
CA ALA A 7 -13.13 -66.33 21.18
C ALA A 7 -13.89 -67.54 20.68
N ALA A 8 -13.95 -67.79 19.39
CA ALA A 8 -14.01 -69.06 18.71
C ALA A 8 -14.03 -68.81 17.20
N LEU A 9 -13.28 -69.37 16.46
CA LEU A 9 -12.78 -70.68 16.02
C LEU A 9 -13.01 -70.82 14.51
N ALA A 10 -12.01 -71.28 13.84
CA ALA A 10 -11.82 -71.47 12.41
C ALA A 10 -12.74 -72.57 11.80
N ALA A 11 -12.97 -72.43 10.50
CA ALA A 11 -13.18 -73.60 9.62
C ALA A 11 -12.55 -73.37 8.25
N PHE A 12 -11.60 -74.24 7.93
CA PHE A 12 -10.99 -74.49 6.64
C PHE A 12 -11.92 -75.21 5.71
N THR A 13 -12.15 -74.77 4.50
CA THR A 13 -12.52 -75.62 3.36
C THR A 13 -11.71 -75.25 2.13
N LEU A 14 -10.88 -76.21 1.72
CA LEU A 14 -10.24 -76.26 0.41
C LEU A 14 -11.27 -76.59 -0.67
N THR A 15 -11.32 -75.86 -1.73
CA THR A 15 -11.79 -76.33 -3.04
C THR A 15 -10.90 -75.75 -4.16
N THR A 16 -10.48 -76.73 -4.95
CA THR A 16 -9.57 -76.61 -6.12
C THR A 16 -10.22 -75.94 -7.31
N GLY A 17 -9.37 -75.11 -8.02
CA GLY A 17 -9.33 -75.09 -9.46
C GLY A 17 -10.07 -73.98 -10.20
N THR A 18 -9.35 -73.05 -10.77
CA THR A 18 -9.24 -72.85 -12.22
C THR A 18 -8.37 -71.61 -12.48
N LEU A 19 -7.32 -71.73 -13.27
CA LEU A 19 -6.53 -70.64 -13.81
C LEU A 19 -7.40 -69.81 -14.77
N THR A 20 -7.61 -68.53 -14.43
CA THR A 20 -8.00 -67.48 -15.38
C THR A 20 -6.99 -66.35 -15.30
N THR A 21 -6.28 -66.17 -16.38
CA THR A 21 -5.37 -65.05 -16.63
C THR A 21 -6.14 -63.75 -16.53
N GLY A 22 -6.09 -63.12 -15.35
CA GLY A 22 -6.63 -61.76 -15.13
C GLY A 22 -5.52 -60.76 -15.35
N ILE A 23 -5.67 -59.91 -16.34
CA ILE A 23 -4.85 -58.71 -16.60
C ILE A 23 -4.94 -57.81 -15.36
N LEU A 24 -3.82 -57.67 -14.61
CA LEU A 24 -3.69 -56.68 -13.57
C LEU A 24 -3.66 -55.29 -14.24
N ALA A 25 -4.80 -54.63 -14.32
CA ALA A 25 -4.85 -53.20 -14.55
C ALA A 25 -4.34 -52.55 -13.25
N THR A 26 -3.05 -52.18 -13.22
CA THR A 26 -2.47 -51.26 -12.23
C THR A 26 -3.10 -49.89 -12.47
N GLY A 27 -4.21 -49.61 -11.79
CA GLY A 27 -4.73 -48.26 -11.66
C GLY A 27 -3.70 -47.42 -10.93
N ILE A 28 -3.02 -46.55 -11.67
CA ILE A 28 -2.26 -45.45 -11.07
C ILE A 28 -3.31 -44.53 -10.44
N LEU A 29 -3.54 -44.70 -9.14
CA LEU A 29 -4.17 -43.67 -8.32
C LEU A 29 -3.18 -42.47 -8.35
N ALA A 30 -3.41 -41.54 -9.26
CA ALA A 30 -2.85 -40.23 -9.16
C ALA A 30 -3.41 -39.64 -7.85
N THR A 31 -2.63 -39.72 -6.79
CA THR A 31 -2.86 -38.91 -5.61
C THR A 31 -2.74 -37.45 -6.09
N ALA A 32 -3.90 -36.79 -6.25
CA ALA A 32 -3.89 -35.32 -6.34
C ALA A 32 -3.19 -34.87 -5.06
N ALA A 33 -1.95 -34.41 -5.20
CA ALA A 33 -1.27 -33.69 -4.14
C ALA A 33 -2.17 -32.48 -3.86
N SER A 34 -2.85 -32.48 -2.72
CA SER A 34 -3.49 -31.28 -2.20
C SER A 34 -2.38 -30.25 -2.12
N ALA A 35 -2.47 -29.18 -2.89
CA ALA A 35 -1.57 -28.05 -2.72
C ALA A 35 -1.74 -27.61 -1.26
N GLU A 36 -0.65 -27.59 -0.51
CA GLU A 36 -0.63 -27.14 0.87
C GLU A 36 -1.03 -25.64 0.85
N ASP A 37 -1.98 -25.24 1.68
CA ASP A 37 -2.43 -23.86 1.75
C ASP A 37 -1.26 -22.95 2.11
N MET A 38 -1.00 -21.96 1.28
CA MET A 38 0.10 -21.01 1.43
C MET A 38 -0.40 -19.75 2.14
N THR A 39 0.16 -19.44 3.30
CA THR A 39 -0.08 -18.17 4.00
C THR A 39 1.07 -17.23 3.80
N LEU A 40 0.81 -16.10 3.14
CA LEU A 40 1.77 -15.04 2.86
C LEU A 40 1.62 -13.88 3.85
N LYS A 41 2.71 -13.20 4.18
CA LYS A 41 2.76 -12.15 5.19
C LYS A 41 2.90 -10.77 4.56
N MET A 42 2.01 -9.86 4.89
CA MET A 42 2.04 -8.47 4.48
C MET A 42 2.14 -7.55 5.70
N ALA A 43 3.04 -6.56 5.66
CA ALA A 43 3.06 -5.49 6.64
C ALA A 43 2.63 -4.16 6.01
N THR A 44 1.76 -3.42 6.71
CA THR A 44 1.29 -2.10 6.33
C THR A 44 1.66 -1.06 7.39
N ILE A 45 1.51 0.23 7.03
CA ILE A 45 1.59 1.36 7.96
C ILE A 45 0.35 1.39 8.88
N ALA A 46 0.15 2.49 9.63
CA ALA A 46 -1.00 2.60 10.52
C ALA A 46 -2.32 2.28 9.81
N PRO A 47 -3.17 1.37 10.36
CA PRO A 47 -4.37 0.87 9.66
C PRO A 47 -5.40 1.93 9.30
N SER A 48 -5.39 3.09 9.98
CA SER A 48 -6.30 4.21 9.70
C SER A 48 -5.94 5.01 8.45
N LEU A 49 -4.77 4.77 7.85
CA LEU A 49 -4.31 5.49 6.67
C LEU A 49 -4.83 4.83 5.39
N GLY A 50 -5.20 5.65 4.40
CA GLY A 50 -5.77 5.18 3.14
C GLY A 50 -4.93 4.14 2.41
N GLN A 51 -3.60 4.29 2.44
CA GLN A 51 -2.67 3.35 1.82
C GLN A 51 -2.69 1.97 2.50
N ALA A 52 -2.82 1.93 3.82
CA ALA A 52 -2.99 0.68 4.57
C ALA A 52 -4.32 0.00 4.23
N ILE A 53 -5.39 0.80 4.08
CA ILE A 53 -6.71 0.33 3.65
C ILE A 53 -6.60 -0.28 2.24
N THR A 54 -5.96 0.40 1.30
CA THR A 54 -5.75 -0.13 -0.07
C THR A 54 -5.00 -1.47 -0.05
N MET A 55 -3.95 -1.60 0.76
CA MET A 55 -3.18 -2.84 0.87
C MET A 55 -3.98 -3.97 1.54
N ALA A 56 -4.75 -3.66 2.58
CA ALA A 56 -5.62 -4.63 3.23
C ALA A 56 -6.74 -5.09 2.29
N THR A 57 -7.31 -4.17 1.50
CA THR A 57 -8.29 -4.49 0.46
C THR A 57 -7.69 -5.42 -0.59
N PHE A 58 -6.47 -5.12 -1.06
CA PHE A 58 -5.75 -6.01 -1.96
C PHE A 58 -5.61 -7.43 -1.38
N ALA A 59 -5.16 -7.55 -0.12
CA ALA A 59 -4.97 -8.82 0.54
C ALA A 59 -6.27 -9.63 0.68
N ASN A 60 -7.37 -8.94 1.04
CA ASN A 60 -8.69 -9.57 1.18
C ASN A 60 -9.20 -10.07 -0.18
N VAL A 61 -9.15 -9.24 -1.24
CA VAL A 61 -9.58 -9.64 -2.59
C VAL A 61 -8.81 -10.88 -3.07
N VAL A 62 -7.49 -10.92 -2.85
CA VAL A 62 -6.68 -12.09 -3.23
C VAL A 62 -7.09 -13.31 -2.41
N THR A 63 -7.21 -13.19 -1.09
CA THR A 63 -7.57 -14.29 -0.19
C THR A 63 -8.96 -14.86 -0.51
N ASP A 64 -9.92 -13.99 -0.83
CA ASP A 64 -11.30 -14.38 -1.11
C ASP A 64 -11.50 -15.00 -2.50
N ASN A 65 -10.59 -14.72 -3.46
CA ASN A 65 -10.74 -15.12 -4.86
C ASN A 65 -9.63 -16.07 -5.37
N LEU A 66 -8.73 -16.54 -4.50
CA LEU A 66 -7.64 -17.43 -4.89
C LEU A 66 -7.50 -18.60 -3.92
N ASP A 67 -8.04 -19.76 -4.30
CA ASP A 67 -7.96 -20.97 -3.49
C ASP A 67 -6.51 -21.37 -3.16
N GLY A 68 -6.28 -21.78 -1.92
CA GLY A 68 -4.99 -22.26 -1.43
C GLY A 68 -3.95 -21.16 -1.16
N ILE A 69 -4.29 -19.86 -1.32
CA ILE A 69 -3.42 -18.74 -0.97
C ILE A 69 -4.18 -17.73 -0.11
N SER A 70 -3.60 -17.39 1.04
CA SER A 70 -4.09 -16.32 1.90
C SER A 70 -3.00 -15.31 2.21
N ILE A 71 -3.39 -14.05 2.46
CA ILE A 71 -2.46 -12.97 2.84
C ILE A 71 -2.84 -12.44 4.21
N GLU A 72 -2.00 -12.72 5.21
CA GLU A 72 -2.13 -12.15 6.55
C GLU A 72 -1.55 -10.74 6.60
N VAL A 73 -2.35 -9.76 7.05
CA VAL A 73 -1.96 -8.36 7.12
C VAL A 73 -1.66 -7.95 8.55
N SER A 74 -0.45 -7.46 8.81
CA SER A 74 -0.07 -6.79 10.05
C SER A 74 0.01 -5.28 9.84
N GLY A 75 -0.61 -4.51 10.75
CA GLY A 75 -0.65 -3.05 10.68
C GLY A 75 0.33 -2.38 11.64
N GLY A 76 0.82 -1.20 11.27
CA GLY A 76 1.72 -0.39 12.08
C GLY A 76 3.19 -0.46 11.63
N GLY A 77 4.03 0.36 12.25
CA GLY A 77 5.44 0.46 11.89
C GLY A 77 5.72 1.37 10.68
N ALA A 78 6.95 1.35 10.21
CA ALA A 78 7.43 2.20 9.12
C ALA A 78 7.65 1.39 7.83
N ALA A 79 7.11 1.87 6.72
CA ALA A 79 7.28 1.24 5.42
C ALA A 79 8.75 1.02 5.03
N THR A 80 9.64 1.91 5.47
CA THR A 80 11.08 1.81 5.26
C THR A 80 11.70 0.59 5.92
N LEU A 81 11.25 0.21 7.12
CA LEU A 81 11.69 -0.99 7.82
C LEU A 81 11.04 -2.24 7.22
N HIS A 82 9.75 -2.18 6.91
CA HIS A 82 9.05 -3.32 6.29
C HIS A 82 9.67 -3.70 4.95
N LEU A 83 10.12 -2.72 4.15
CA LEU A 83 10.78 -3.00 2.88
C LEU A 83 12.08 -3.79 3.06
N MET A 84 12.84 -3.50 4.12
CA MET A 84 14.03 -4.30 4.48
C MET A 84 13.65 -5.72 4.90
N GLU A 85 12.55 -5.88 5.65
CA GLU A 85 12.05 -7.21 6.06
C GLU A 85 11.59 -8.06 4.86
N VAL A 86 11.04 -7.43 3.81
CA VAL A 86 10.78 -8.13 2.53
C VAL A 86 12.09 -8.58 1.90
N GLY A 87 13.11 -7.71 1.86
CA GLY A 87 14.43 -8.06 1.33
C GLY A 87 15.14 -9.18 2.11
N ARG A 88 14.85 -9.31 3.42
CA ARG A 88 15.33 -10.40 4.29
C ARG A 88 14.53 -11.70 4.16
N GLY A 89 13.36 -11.67 3.49
CA GLY A 89 12.43 -12.80 3.39
C GLY A 89 11.57 -13.03 4.63
N ASN A 90 11.53 -12.08 5.59
CA ASN A 90 10.69 -12.17 6.79
C ASN A 90 9.24 -11.76 6.51
N LEU A 91 9.02 -10.97 5.47
CA LEU A 91 7.73 -10.58 4.91
C LEU A 91 7.69 -10.93 3.42
N ASP A 92 6.50 -11.22 2.92
CA ASP A 92 6.28 -11.44 1.49
C ASP A 92 5.93 -10.12 0.77
N PHE A 93 5.18 -9.24 1.45
CA PHE A 93 4.74 -7.96 0.90
C PHE A 93 4.91 -6.81 1.89
N SER A 94 5.16 -5.63 1.35
CA SER A 94 5.10 -4.37 2.12
C SER A 94 4.76 -3.18 1.23
N MET A 95 4.44 -2.05 1.87
CA MET A 95 4.33 -0.78 1.16
C MET A 95 5.72 -0.30 0.70
N THR A 96 5.75 0.24 -0.52
CA THR A 96 6.93 0.89 -1.09
C THR A 96 6.56 2.22 -1.75
N SER A 97 7.56 2.97 -2.18
CA SER A 97 7.43 4.09 -3.10
C SER A 97 8.70 4.20 -3.95
N PRO A 98 8.65 4.90 -5.11
CA PRO A 98 9.86 5.12 -5.90
C PRO A 98 11.00 5.74 -5.10
N VAL A 99 10.68 6.66 -4.19
CA VAL A 99 11.67 7.31 -3.32
C VAL A 99 12.27 6.34 -2.31
N ILE A 100 11.42 5.60 -1.58
CA ILE A 100 11.86 4.63 -0.55
C ILE A 100 12.77 3.59 -1.18
N TYR A 101 12.35 2.96 -2.28
CA TYR A 101 13.14 1.94 -2.95
C TYR A 101 14.48 2.49 -3.50
N ASN A 102 14.47 3.64 -4.15
CA ASN A 102 15.69 4.25 -4.68
C ASN A 102 16.69 4.61 -3.57
N LEU A 103 16.20 5.08 -2.41
CA LEU A 103 17.04 5.37 -1.25
C LEU A 103 17.60 4.10 -0.61
N MET A 104 16.80 3.02 -0.53
CA MET A 104 17.25 1.71 -0.06
C MET A 104 18.35 1.16 -0.97
N SER A 105 18.12 1.14 -2.29
CA SER A 105 19.10 0.67 -3.29
C SER A 105 20.42 1.46 -3.27
N ALA A 106 20.34 2.73 -2.90
CA ALA A 106 21.51 3.62 -2.82
C ALA A 106 22.17 3.65 -1.43
N GLY A 107 21.59 3.03 -0.39
CA GLY A 107 22.06 3.11 0.99
C GLY A 107 22.09 4.56 1.54
N LYS A 108 21.08 5.36 1.20
CA LYS A 108 21.05 6.79 1.53
C LYS A 108 19.91 7.16 2.47
N ALA A 109 19.97 8.36 3.03
CA ALA A 109 18.99 8.95 3.94
C ALA A 109 18.72 8.03 5.16
N MET A 110 17.49 7.53 5.32
CA MET A 110 17.11 6.63 6.41
C MET A 110 17.89 5.30 6.40
N TYR A 111 18.46 4.90 5.27
CA TYR A 111 19.24 3.66 5.11
C TYR A 111 20.76 3.87 5.21
N LYS A 112 21.24 5.08 5.52
CA LYS A 112 22.69 5.38 5.55
C LYS A 112 23.50 4.56 6.56
N ASN A 113 22.84 4.07 7.62
CA ASN A 113 23.45 3.24 8.67
C ASN A 113 23.13 1.75 8.50
N GLU A 114 22.39 1.38 7.46
CA GLU A 114 21.96 0.01 7.14
C GLU A 114 22.83 -0.51 6.00
N ALA A 115 24.02 -1.03 6.33
CA ALA A 115 25.01 -1.44 5.33
C ALA A 115 24.48 -2.51 4.34
N GLU A 116 23.52 -3.32 4.76
CA GLU A 116 22.90 -4.37 3.95
C GLU A 116 21.79 -3.86 3.01
N ALA A 117 21.26 -2.62 3.21
CA ALA A 117 20.09 -2.13 2.49
C ALA A 117 20.24 -2.21 0.95
N PRO A 118 21.40 -1.87 0.32
CA PRO A 118 21.55 -2.01 -1.14
C PRO A 118 21.47 -3.46 -1.64
N GLU A 119 21.97 -4.42 -0.87
CA GLU A 119 21.88 -5.85 -1.22
C GLU A 119 20.46 -6.36 -1.01
N LEU A 120 19.81 -6.02 0.10
CA LEU A 120 18.43 -6.39 0.36
C LEU A 120 17.46 -5.83 -0.70
N ALA A 121 17.73 -4.65 -1.25
CA ALA A 121 16.90 -4.06 -2.31
C ALA A 121 16.84 -4.95 -3.57
N LYS A 122 17.86 -5.77 -3.84
CA LYS A 122 17.88 -6.70 -4.98
C LYS A 122 16.89 -7.86 -4.81
N ASN A 123 16.49 -8.16 -3.58
CA ASN A 123 15.54 -9.20 -3.23
C ASN A 123 14.10 -8.70 -3.17
N VAL A 124 13.86 -7.45 -3.58
CA VAL A 124 12.54 -6.81 -3.53
C VAL A 124 12.12 -6.40 -4.93
N SER A 125 11.01 -6.95 -5.39
CA SER A 125 10.36 -6.61 -6.65
C SER A 125 9.07 -5.82 -6.40
N LEU A 126 8.57 -5.18 -7.44
CA LEU A 126 7.30 -4.47 -7.42
C LEU A 126 6.17 -5.40 -7.86
N LEU A 127 5.05 -5.38 -7.15
CA LEU A 127 3.82 -6.02 -7.62
C LEU A 127 2.96 -5.02 -8.41
N MET A 128 2.71 -3.85 -7.84
CA MET A 128 1.92 -2.79 -8.48
C MET A 128 2.19 -1.42 -7.87
N TRP A 129 2.04 -0.37 -8.68
CA TRP A 129 1.89 1.00 -8.18
C TRP A 129 0.42 1.37 -8.01
N PHE A 130 0.14 2.30 -7.10
CA PHE A 130 -1.14 2.99 -6.98
C PHE A 130 -0.91 4.43 -6.53
N PRO A 131 -1.83 5.38 -6.80
CA PRO A 131 -1.72 6.75 -6.32
C PRO A 131 -1.68 6.78 -4.79
N TYR A 132 -0.83 7.62 -4.22
CA TYR A 132 -0.86 7.89 -2.78
C TYR A 132 -2.13 8.65 -2.40
N GLY A 133 -2.56 9.51 -3.31
CA GLY A 133 -3.62 10.48 -3.20
C GLY A 133 -3.09 11.90 -2.96
N ALA A 134 -3.85 12.88 -3.40
CA ALA A 134 -3.47 14.28 -3.28
C ALA A 134 -3.15 14.64 -1.83
N TYR A 135 -2.10 15.44 -1.65
CA TYR A 135 -1.74 15.95 -0.33
C TYR A 135 -2.67 17.09 0.05
N HIS A 136 -3.53 16.84 1.03
CA HIS A 136 -4.43 17.83 1.60
C HIS A 136 -3.72 18.61 2.68
N PHE A 137 -3.63 19.91 2.52
CA PHE A 137 -3.17 20.85 3.54
C PHE A 137 -4.43 21.52 4.11
N ALA A 138 -4.87 21.07 5.27
CA ALA A 138 -6.14 21.47 5.87
C ALA A 138 -5.93 22.49 6.97
N VAL A 139 -6.72 23.55 6.96
CA VAL A 139 -6.88 24.54 8.03
C VAL A 139 -8.34 24.58 8.47
N ARG A 140 -8.62 25.08 9.67
CA ARG A 140 -9.98 25.36 10.10
C ARG A 140 -10.56 26.50 9.27
N ALA A 141 -11.88 26.50 9.06
CA ALA A 141 -12.53 27.48 8.19
C ALA A 141 -12.34 28.94 8.64
N ASP A 142 -12.22 29.16 9.94
CA ASP A 142 -12.00 30.46 10.57
C ASP A 142 -10.52 30.89 10.64
N SER A 143 -9.61 30.10 10.11
CA SER A 143 -8.17 30.44 10.04
C SER A 143 -7.90 31.60 9.09
N ASP A 144 -6.98 32.47 9.49
CA ASP A 144 -6.44 33.55 8.62
C ASP A 144 -5.52 33.01 7.50
N ILE A 145 -5.06 31.75 7.59
CA ILE A 145 -4.24 31.09 6.58
C ILE A 145 -5.13 30.71 5.38
N GLN A 146 -4.96 31.36 4.24
CA GLN A 146 -5.75 31.14 3.03
C GLN A 146 -5.02 30.32 1.99
N THR A 147 -3.68 30.40 1.97
CA THR A 147 -2.78 29.71 1.03
C THR A 147 -1.58 29.16 1.78
N LEU A 148 -0.74 28.34 1.11
CA LEU A 148 0.54 27.89 1.69
C LEU A 148 1.52 29.06 1.91
N ASP A 149 1.34 30.15 1.18
CA ASP A 149 2.19 31.36 1.27
C ASP A 149 1.92 32.14 2.58
N ASP A 150 0.78 31.92 3.23
CA ASP A 150 0.40 32.56 4.49
C ASP A 150 0.86 31.79 5.74
N MET A 151 1.68 30.74 5.58
CA MET A 151 2.05 29.84 6.67
C MET A 151 3.17 30.34 7.57
N GLU A 152 3.69 31.57 7.38
CA GLU A 152 4.74 32.12 8.23
C GLU A 152 4.28 32.15 9.71
N GLY A 153 5.09 31.57 10.60
CA GLY A 153 4.79 31.44 12.03
C GLY A 153 3.79 30.33 12.40
N ALA A 154 3.23 29.62 11.43
CA ALA A 154 2.25 28.57 11.69
C ALA A 154 2.86 27.31 12.33
N SER A 155 2.03 26.64 13.12
CA SER A 155 2.30 25.28 13.61
C SER A 155 1.70 24.24 12.63
N VAL A 156 2.55 23.35 12.10
CA VAL A 156 2.17 22.46 10.99
C VAL A 156 2.47 21.01 11.32
N PHE A 157 1.50 20.13 11.18
CA PHE A 157 1.74 18.69 11.21
C PHE A 157 1.91 18.14 9.79
N LEU A 158 3.13 17.81 9.42
CA LEU A 158 3.51 17.29 8.09
C LEU A 158 3.51 15.75 8.00
N GLY A 159 3.08 15.07 9.07
CA GLY A 159 3.31 13.65 9.30
C GLY A 159 4.51 13.39 10.22
N PRO A 160 4.75 12.12 10.62
CA PRO A 160 5.87 11.76 11.50
C PRO A 160 7.23 12.15 10.91
N GLN A 161 8.08 12.78 11.72
CA GLN A 161 9.42 13.21 11.30
C GLN A 161 10.25 12.02 10.78
N GLY A 162 10.99 12.26 9.70
CA GLY A 162 11.79 11.23 9.01
C GLY A 162 10.99 10.32 8.09
N GLY A 163 9.65 10.41 8.10
CA GLY A 163 8.77 9.68 7.19
C GLY A 163 8.77 10.26 5.76
N GLY A 164 8.31 9.45 4.81
CA GLY A 164 8.16 9.87 3.41
C GLY A 164 7.16 11.01 3.24
N ALA A 165 6.02 10.96 3.95
CA ALA A 165 4.99 11.99 3.91
C ALA A 165 5.50 13.35 4.40
N TYR A 166 6.22 13.37 5.54
CA TYR A 166 6.84 14.57 6.07
C TYR A 166 7.75 15.24 5.05
N ASN A 167 8.66 14.46 4.45
CA ASN A 167 9.62 14.99 3.47
C ASN A 167 8.93 15.44 2.17
N ALA A 168 7.86 14.79 1.77
CA ALA A 168 7.08 15.18 0.60
C ALA A 168 6.34 16.50 0.85
N ALA A 169 5.58 16.61 1.94
CA ALA A 169 4.84 17.83 2.26
C ALA A 169 5.78 19.04 2.45
N ARG A 170 6.85 18.87 3.22
CA ARG A 170 7.87 19.92 3.40
C ARG A 170 8.45 20.39 2.08
N GLY A 171 8.86 19.46 1.22
CA GLY A 171 9.47 19.82 -0.07
C GLY A 171 8.50 20.51 -1.02
N TRP A 172 7.20 20.21 -0.93
CA TRP A 172 6.18 20.94 -1.69
C TRP A 172 6.07 22.38 -1.23
N ILE A 173 5.91 22.61 0.09
CA ILE A 173 5.88 23.96 0.65
C ILE A 173 7.12 24.75 0.22
N GLU A 174 8.32 24.22 0.49
CA GLU A 174 9.58 24.88 0.15
C GLU A 174 9.70 25.19 -1.35
N SER A 175 9.28 24.28 -2.24
CA SER A 175 9.41 24.45 -3.68
C SER A 175 8.42 25.46 -4.26
N THR A 176 7.25 25.65 -3.64
CA THR A 176 6.18 26.52 -4.13
C THR A 176 6.21 27.90 -3.48
N THR A 177 6.55 27.99 -2.19
CA THR A 177 6.50 29.25 -1.43
C THR A 177 7.86 29.79 -1.02
N GLY A 178 8.90 28.93 -1.01
CA GLY A 178 10.20 29.26 -0.44
C GLY A 178 10.28 29.15 1.08
N LEU A 179 9.16 28.89 1.78
CA LEU A 179 9.14 28.79 3.25
C LEU A 179 9.90 27.55 3.73
N VAL A 180 10.76 27.72 4.73
CA VAL A 180 11.66 26.71 5.27
C VAL A 180 11.21 26.27 6.68
N VAL A 181 11.04 24.96 6.87
CA VAL A 181 10.67 24.42 8.18
C VAL A 181 11.74 24.69 9.24
N GLY A 182 11.32 25.19 10.40
CA GLY A 182 12.18 25.55 11.52
C GLY A 182 12.77 26.96 11.42
N GLU A 183 12.55 27.67 10.31
CA GLU A 183 12.89 29.10 10.12
C GLU A 183 11.61 29.92 10.00
N ASP A 184 10.74 29.57 9.05
CA ASP A 184 9.53 30.33 8.74
C ASP A 184 8.26 29.74 9.37
N TYR A 185 8.21 28.40 9.60
CA TYR A 185 7.12 27.74 10.28
C TYR A 185 7.61 26.55 11.11
N GLU A 186 6.82 26.11 12.12
CA GLU A 186 7.19 25.04 13.01
C GLU A 186 6.51 23.72 12.65
N ALA A 187 7.30 22.63 12.45
CA ALA A 187 6.78 21.30 12.24
C ALA A 187 6.61 20.55 13.56
N ILE A 188 5.38 20.17 13.88
CA ILE A 188 5.02 19.45 15.11
C ILE A 188 5.50 18.00 15.05
N LYS A 189 6.23 17.58 16.11
CA LYS A 189 6.76 16.22 16.27
C LYS A 189 5.72 15.32 16.92
N ALA A 190 5.04 14.52 16.10
CA ALA A 190 4.01 13.60 16.54
C ALA A 190 3.92 12.37 15.62
N ASN A 191 3.28 11.30 16.10
CA ASN A 191 2.77 10.26 15.23
C ASN A 191 1.44 10.70 14.60
N TRP A 192 0.92 9.92 13.65
CA TRP A 192 -0.31 10.26 12.91
C TRP A 192 -1.52 10.50 13.83
N GLN A 193 -1.73 9.63 14.83
CA GLN A 193 -2.85 9.74 15.75
C GLN A 193 -2.77 11.01 16.60
N THR A 194 -1.58 11.28 17.15
CA THR A 194 -1.34 12.46 17.99
C THR A 194 -1.43 13.75 17.18
N GLY A 195 -0.87 13.78 15.95
CA GLY A 195 -0.94 14.95 15.08
C GLY A 195 -2.36 15.27 14.64
N TYR A 196 -3.14 14.25 14.30
CA TYR A 196 -4.56 14.41 13.97
C TYR A 196 -5.35 14.95 15.17
N GLN A 197 -5.15 14.37 16.36
CA GLN A 197 -5.83 14.85 17.57
C GLN A 197 -5.43 16.29 17.93
N ALA A 198 -4.16 16.65 17.76
CA ALA A 198 -3.70 18.02 18.00
C ALA A 198 -4.38 19.04 17.06
N PHE A 199 -4.63 18.66 15.82
CA PHE A 199 -5.40 19.49 14.88
C PHE A 199 -6.88 19.60 15.30
N LEU A 200 -7.52 18.51 15.70
CA LEU A 200 -8.88 18.54 16.25
C LEU A 200 -9.00 19.45 17.48
N ASP A 201 -7.99 19.43 18.36
CA ASP A 201 -7.92 20.25 19.56
C ASP A 201 -7.56 21.72 19.30
N GLY A 202 -7.34 22.13 18.05
CA GLY A 202 -6.90 23.48 17.69
C GLY A 202 -5.48 23.84 18.14
N LYS A 203 -4.62 22.84 18.36
CA LYS A 203 -3.21 23.02 18.79
C LYS A 203 -2.24 23.02 17.61
N VAL A 204 -2.73 22.78 16.42
CA VAL A 204 -1.98 22.76 15.15
C VAL A 204 -2.83 23.54 14.14
N ASP A 205 -2.19 24.50 13.48
CA ASP A 205 -2.86 25.38 12.54
C ASP A 205 -3.12 24.68 11.19
N VAL A 206 -2.14 23.89 10.71
CA VAL A 206 -2.22 23.16 9.44
C VAL A 206 -1.97 21.67 9.64
N TYR A 207 -2.92 20.85 9.22
CA TYR A 207 -2.78 19.39 9.19
C TYR A 207 -2.58 18.90 7.76
N VAL A 208 -1.55 18.09 7.55
CA VAL A 208 -1.24 17.55 6.21
C VAL A 208 -1.40 16.04 6.18
N ASN A 209 -2.16 15.54 5.21
CA ASN A 209 -2.23 14.13 4.89
C ASN A 209 -2.49 13.92 3.39
N GLY A 210 -1.83 12.94 2.80
CA GLY A 210 -2.12 12.48 1.44
C GLY A 210 -2.99 11.23 1.48
N CYS A 211 -4.08 11.25 0.74
CA CYS A 211 -5.02 10.13 0.67
C CYS A 211 -5.90 10.21 -0.59
N LEU A 212 -6.38 9.07 -1.04
CA LEU A 212 -7.31 9.00 -2.17
C LEU A 212 -8.65 9.66 -1.82
N ASP A 213 -9.18 10.46 -2.72
CA ASP A 213 -10.43 11.17 -2.55
C ASP A 213 -11.66 10.26 -2.79
N PRO A 214 -12.71 10.39 -1.97
CA PRO A 214 -12.78 11.17 -0.74
C PRO A 214 -12.06 10.48 0.44
N CYS A 215 -11.25 11.24 1.14
CA CYS A 215 -10.41 10.76 2.24
C CYS A 215 -11.21 10.56 3.53
N GLY A 216 -11.19 9.37 4.11
CA GLY A 216 -11.98 9.03 5.28
C GLY A 216 -11.74 9.92 6.51
N GLN A 217 -10.51 10.38 6.73
CA GLN A 217 -10.19 11.30 7.84
C GLN A 217 -10.87 12.66 7.66
N PHE A 218 -10.89 13.21 6.45
CA PHE A 218 -11.53 14.50 6.19
C PHE A 218 -13.05 14.38 6.12
N ILE A 219 -13.61 13.25 5.64
CA ILE A 219 -15.04 12.96 5.80
C ILE A 219 -15.41 13.04 7.28
N GLN A 220 -14.67 12.34 8.14
CA GLN A 220 -14.95 12.27 9.58
C GLN A 220 -14.86 13.63 10.26
N PHE A 221 -13.84 14.43 9.92
CA PHE A 221 -13.67 15.77 10.46
C PHE A 221 -14.82 16.71 10.02
N THR A 222 -15.14 16.70 8.74
CA THR A 222 -16.11 17.63 8.14
C THR A 222 -17.58 17.28 8.44
N GLU A 223 -17.86 16.20 9.15
CA GLU A 223 -19.20 15.94 9.70
C GLU A 223 -19.59 16.93 10.82
N THR A 224 -18.60 17.43 11.58
CA THR A 224 -18.82 18.28 12.75
C THR A 224 -18.18 19.65 12.67
N GLU A 225 -17.20 19.84 11.82
CA GLU A 225 -16.39 21.05 11.70
C GLU A 225 -16.27 21.48 10.23
N GLU A 226 -15.98 22.75 10.00
CA GLU A 226 -15.71 23.28 8.68
C GLU A 226 -14.21 23.41 8.43
N LEU A 227 -13.77 23.01 7.23
CA LEU A 227 -12.38 23.04 6.77
C LEU A 227 -12.23 23.85 5.50
N ARG A 228 -11.05 24.43 5.35
CA ARG A 228 -10.51 24.86 4.08
C ARG A 228 -9.27 24.05 3.75
N PHE A 229 -9.17 23.55 2.53
CA PHE A 229 -7.90 23.07 2.00
C PHE A 229 -7.17 24.24 1.38
N ILE A 230 -5.85 24.31 1.61
CA ILE A 230 -5.01 25.39 1.10
C ILE A 230 -3.98 24.82 0.12
N GLY A 231 -3.68 25.59 -0.91
CA GLY A 231 -2.63 25.35 -1.90
C GLY A 231 -1.71 26.55 -2.05
N PRO A 232 -0.63 26.45 -2.82
CA PRO A 232 0.21 27.60 -3.11
C PRO A 232 -0.51 28.58 -4.04
N MET A 233 -0.15 29.86 -3.97
CA MET A 233 -0.62 30.86 -4.93
C MET A 233 -0.10 30.58 -6.33
N ASP A 234 1.12 30.06 -6.45
CA ASP A 234 1.72 29.61 -7.70
C ASP A 234 2.42 28.26 -7.54
N ALA A 235 2.07 27.31 -8.39
CA ALA A 235 2.67 25.97 -8.44
C ALA A 235 3.51 25.77 -9.70
N THR A 236 4.10 26.83 -10.25
CA THR A 236 4.93 26.80 -11.47
C THR A 236 6.40 27.14 -11.17
N GLY A 237 7.25 26.97 -12.17
CA GLY A 237 8.65 27.33 -12.10
C GLY A 237 9.63 26.18 -11.85
N GLU A 238 10.92 26.48 -12.02
CA GLU A 238 11.99 25.47 -12.01
C GLU A 238 12.10 24.71 -10.68
N ALA A 239 11.87 25.37 -9.54
CA ALA A 239 11.91 24.74 -8.21
C ALA A 239 10.81 23.67 -8.09
N VAL A 240 9.58 23.99 -8.51
CA VAL A 240 8.45 23.08 -8.52
C VAL A 240 8.68 21.91 -9.48
N ASP A 241 9.15 22.19 -10.70
CA ASP A 241 9.41 21.15 -11.69
C ASP A 241 10.52 20.21 -11.24
N LYS A 242 11.56 20.73 -10.58
CA LYS A 242 12.63 19.94 -9.95
C LYS A 242 12.08 19.07 -8.79
N TYR A 243 11.20 19.62 -7.96
CA TYR A 243 10.58 18.89 -6.86
C TYR A 243 9.69 17.77 -7.36
N LEU A 244 8.82 18.04 -8.33
CA LEU A 244 7.95 17.02 -8.93
C LEU A 244 8.81 15.93 -9.60
N GLY A 245 9.78 16.32 -10.42
CA GLY A 245 10.73 15.41 -11.05
C GLY A 245 10.05 14.24 -11.77
N LYS A 246 10.51 13.00 -11.48
CA LYS A 246 10.03 11.79 -12.14
C LYS A 246 8.97 11.02 -11.34
N TRP A 247 8.76 11.37 -10.07
CA TRP A 247 8.03 10.52 -9.14
C TRP A 247 6.79 11.15 -8.54
N ARG A 248 6.67 12.46 -8.67
CA ARG A 248 5.53 13.25 -8.19
C ARG A 248 4.86 13.91 -9.37
N TYR A 249 3.61 14.26 -9.21
CA TYR A 249 2.84 14.95 -10.24
C TYR A 249 1.88 15.95 -9.60
N ARG A 250 1.48 16.95 -10.36
CA ARG A 250 0.46 17.91 -9.93
C ARG A 250 -0.85 17.16 -9.74
N ALA A 251 -1.55 17.52 -8.68
CA ALA A 251 -2.87 17.01 -8.37
C ALA A 251 -3.76 18.18 -7.94
N GLU A 252 -5.04 17.95 -7.91
CA GLU A 252 -6.02 18.89 -7.42
C GLU A 252 -6.92 18.21 -6.40
N ILE A 253 -7.27 18.93 -5.32
CA ILE A 253 -8.33 18.54 -4.40
C ILE A 253 -9.59 19.19 -4.91
N GLY A 254 -10.58 18.39 -5.32
CA GLY A 254 -11.84 18.92 -5.82
C GLY A 254 -12.60 19.72 -4.76
N ASN A 255 -13.38 20.70 -5.19
CA ASN A 255 -14.32 21.37 -4.31
C ASN A 255 -15.59 20.52 -4.12
N GLY A 256 -16.22 20.63 -2.95
CA GLY A 256 -17.45 19.88 -2.63
C GLY A 256 -17.27 18.37 -2.44
N LEU A 257 -16.05 17.91 -2.18
CA LEU A 257 -15.75 16.50 -1.86
C LEU A 257 -16.25 16.11 -0.46
N TYR A 258 -16.28 17.08 0.45
CA TYR A 258 -16.61 16.88 1.87
C TYR A 258 -17.71 17.85 2.29
N LYS A 259 -18.60 17.40 3.18
CA LYS A 259 -19.78 18.16 3.64
C LYS A 259 -19.44 19.54 4.22
N GLY A 260 -18.39 19.62 5.04
CA GLY A 260 -17.91 20.86 5.67
C GLY A 260 -16.73 21.51 4.94
N GLN A 261 -16.52 21.21 3.66
CA GLN A 261 -15.47 21.84 2.87
C GLN A 261 -15.89 23.23 2.39
N MET A 262 -15.08 24.24 2.71
CA MET A 262 -15.36 25.66 2.41
C MET A 262 -14.78 26.14 1.07
N ASN A 263 -14.06 25.30 0.35
CA ASN A 263 -13.47 25.66 -0.94
C ASN A 263 -14.53 25.79 -2.04
N GLU A 264 -14.56 26.92 -2.74
CA GLU A 264 -15.44 27.18 -3.89
C GLU A 264 -14.85 26.69 -5.23
N ALA A 265 -13.53 26.47 -5.26
CA ALA A 265 -12.78 26.00 -6.42
C ALA A 265 -11.83 24.87 -6.04
N PRO A 266 -11.37 24.05 -7.01
CA PRO A 266 -10.33 23.05 -6.76
C PRO A 266 -9.05 23.68 -6.25
N VAL A 267 -8.33 22.96 -5.39
CA VAL A 267 -7.08 23.42 -4.78
C VAL A 267 -5.90 22.68 -5.38
N THR A 268 -4.94 23.41 -5.89
CA THR A 268 -3.70 22.84 -6.44
C THR A 268 -2.87 22.19 -5.33
N SER A 269 -2.45 20.97 -5.58
CA SER A 269 -1.60 20.16 -4.71
C SER A 269 -0.69 19.27 -5.54
N PHE A 270 -0.12 18.26 -4.92
CA PHE A 270 0.67 17.23 -5.58
C PHE A 270 0.28 15.84 -5.08
N ASP A 271 0.64 14.84 -5.86
CA ASP A 271 0.50 13.44 -5.52
C ASP A 271 1.81 12.69 -5.84
N THR A 272 1.94 11.49 -5.33
CA THR A 272 3.07 10.61 -5.58
C THR A 272 2.59 9.17 -5.75
N ALA A 273 3.43 8.32 -6.32
CA ALA A 273 3.14 6.90 -6.35
C ALA A 273 3.58 6.23 -5.05
N VAL A 274 2.77 5.29 -4.62
CA VAL A 274 3.14 4.23 -3.70
C VAL A 274 2.81 2.89 -4.35
N GLY A 275 3.26 1.80 -3.75
CA GLY A 275 3.03 0.49 -4.34
C GLY A 275 3.10 -0.61 -3.32
N ILE A 276 2.77 -1.80 -3.76
CA ILE A 276 2.97 -3.05 -3.06
C ILE A 276 4.25 -3.68 -3.61
N SER A 277 5.26 -3.83 -2.76
CA SER A 277 6.43 -4.64 -3.06
C SER A 277 6.19 -6.09 -2.67
N VAL A 278 6.89 -6.97 -3.34
CA VAL A 278 6.87 -8.42 -3.11
C VAL A 278 8.31 -8.94 -3.07
N ARG A 279 8.60 -9.96 -2.27
CA ARG A 279 9.93 -10.58 -2.29
C ARG A 279 10.17 -11.23 -3.66
N THR A 280 11.34 -10.98 -4.21
CA THR A 280 11.71 -11.44 -5.57
C THR A 280 11.73 -12.97 -5.72
N GLU A 281 12.00 -13.71 -4.64
CA GLU A 281 12.06 -15.17 -4.63
C GLU A 281 10.68 -15.86 -4.59
N LEU A 282 9.59 -15.11 -4.45
CA LEU A 282 8.26 -15.71 -4.53
C LEU A 282 8.04 -16.21 -5.97
N ASP A 283 7.50 -17.41 -6.10
CA ASP A 283 7.33 -18.08 -7.38
C ASP A 283 6.52 -17.24 -8.39
N ASP A 284 6.99 -17.20 -9.64
CA ASP A 284 6.38 -16.40 -10.72
C ASP A 284 4.92 -16.76 -10.99
N GLU A 285 4.56 -18.04 -10.90
CA GLU A 285 3.18 -18.49 -11.09
C GLU A 285 2.28 -18.01 -9.95
N THR A 286 2.80 -18.06 -8.73
CA THR A 286 2.12 -17.56 -7.52
C THR A 286 1.87 -16.07 -7.63
N VAL A 287 2.86 -15.27 -7.96
CA VAL A 287 2.70 -13.81 -8.11
C VAL A 287 1.80 -13.45 -9.28
N TYR A 288 1.86 -14.20 -10.39
CA TYR A 288 0.92 -14.01 -11.50
C TYR A 288 -0.53 -14.26 -11.06
N LYS A 289 -0.80 -15.37 -10.35
CA LYS A 289 -2.15 -15.68 -9.85
C LYS A 289 -2.67 -14.63 -8.88
N ILE A 290 -1.83 -14.16 -7.97
CA ILE A 290 -2.15 -13.08 -7.00
C ILE A 290 -2.51 -11.80 -7.76
N THR A 291 -1.68 -11.40 -8.73
CA THR A 291 -1.92 -10.18 -9.52
C THR A 291 -3.22 -10.29 -10.30
N LYS A 292 -3.44 -11.44 -10.93
CA LYS A 292 -4.66 -11.74 -11.70
C LYS A 292 -5.89 -11.75 -10.80
N ALA A 293 -5.86 -12.44 -9.66
CA ALA A 293 -6.99 -12.51 -8.73
C ALA A 293 -7.44 -11.12 -8.26
N PHE A 294 -6.50 -10.21 -7.99
CA PHE A 294 -6.85 -8.85 -7.62
C PHE A 294 -7.51 -8.08 -8.76
N TRP A 295 -6.88 -8.03 -9.94
CA TRP A 295 -7.35 -7.21 -11.04
C TRP A 295 -8.61 -7.74 -11.72
N ASP A 296 -8.79 -9.04 -11.79
CA ASP A 296 -10.02 -9.64 -12.33
C ASP A 296 -11.24 -9.41 -11.43
N ASN A 297 -11.01 -9.06 -10.14
CA ASN A 297 -12.05 -8.79 -9.16
C ASN A 297 -12.09 -7.32 -8.68
N ILE A 298 -11.41 -6.40 -9.36
CA ILE A 298 -11.35 -4.97 -8.97
C ILE A 298 -12.72 -4.30 -8.95
N ASP A 299 -13.66 -4.73 -9.78
CA ASP A 299 -15.01 -4.19 -9.84
C ASP A 299 -15.79 -4.38 -8.53
N GLN A 300 -15.52 -5.45 -7.77
CA GLN A 300 -16.10 -5.67 -6.44
C GLN A 300 -15.67 -4.55 -5.47
N VAL A 301 -14.41 -4.12 -5.55
CA VAL A 301 -13.88 -3.06 -4.70
C VAL A 301 -14.41 -1.69 -5.12
N THR A 302 -14.45 -1.41 -6.41
CA THR A 302 -14.85 -0.11 -6.97
C THR A 302 -16.34 0.17 -6.81
N SER A 303 -17.19 -0.87 -6.71
CA SER A 303 -18.61 -0.74 -6.42
C SER A 303 -18.86 -0.24 -5.00
N ASP A 304 -18.08 -0.71 -4.04
CA ASP A 304 -18.31 -0.47 -2.61
C ASP A 304 -17.46 0.68 -2.07
N SER A 305 -16.40 1.05 -2.79
CA SER A 305 -15.40 2.02 -2.34
C SER A 305 -15.05 3.03 -3.44
N PRO A 306 -15.62 4.25 -3.39
CA PRO A 306 -15.40 5.27 -4.42
C PRO A 306 -13.91 5.59 -4.68
N TRP A 307 -13.06 5.59 -3.65
CA TRP A 307 -11.63 5.83 -3.74
C TRP A 307 -10.91 4.80 -4.63
N ALA A 308 -11.43 3.58 -4.70
CA ALA A 308 -10.80 2.51 -5.46
C ALA A 308 -10.85 2.73 -6.99
N LYS A 309 -11.69 3.66 -7.47
CA LYS A 309 -11.71 4.07 -8.89
C LYS A 309 -10.40 4.73 -9.35
N ALA A 310 -9.56 5.17 -8.39
CA ALA A 310 -8.22 5.67 -8.69
C ALA A 310 -7.22 4.54 -9.02
N LEU A 311 -7.53 3.29 -8.67
CA LEU A 311 -6.71 2.13 -9.03
C LEU A 311 -6.95 1.77 -10.49
N ASN A 312 -5.88 1.73 -11.27
CA ASN A 312 -5.96 1.35 -12.68
C ASN A 312 -4.69 0.64 -13.15
N LEU A 313 -4.84 -0.19 -14.16
CA LEU A 313 -3.80 -1.08 -14.70
C LEU A 313 -2.60 -0.32 -15.27
N GLU A 314 -2.83 0.78 -16.00
CA GLU A 314 -1.78 1.58 -16.62
C GLU A 314 -0.87 2.21 -15.55
N PHE A 315 -1.48 2.75 -14.48
CA PHE A 315 -0.72 3.29 -13.36
C PHE A 315 0.04 2.17 -12.63
N ALA A 316 -0.61 1.03 -12.41
CA ALA A 316 -0.03 -0.10 -11.67
C ALA A 316 1.23 -0.66 -12.34
N ALA A 317 1.22 -0.76 -13.68
CA ALA A 317 2.33 -1.30 -14.46
C ALA A 317 3.36 -0.24 -14.89
N SER A 318 3.14 1.05 -14.56
CA SER A 318 4.00 2.14 -15.06
C SER A 318 5.41 2.07 -14.49
N LYS A 319 6.42 2.43 -15.30
CA LYS A 319 7.80 2.49 -14.83
C LYS A 319 8.06 3.73 -13.99
N ARG A 320 8.32 3.55 -12.71
CA ARG A 320 8.59 4.63 -11.75
C ARG A 320 9.85 4.31 -10.92
N GLY A 321 10.98 4.84 -11.34
CA GLY A 321 12.25 4.60 -10.66
C GLY A 321 12.96 3.32 -11.03
N LEU A 322 13.71 2.79 -10.08
CA LEU A 322 14.54 1.60 -10.24
C LEU A 322 13.81 0.31 -9.85
N HIS A 323 12.65 0.43 -9.24
CA HIS A 323 11.89 -0.72 -8.75
C HIS A 323 11.23 -1.43 -9.92
N GLU A 324 11.72 -2.60 -10.26
CA GLU A 324 11.23 -3.40 -11.39
C GLU A 324 10.08 -4.31 -10.94
N LEU A 325 9.14 -4.54 -11.85
CA LEU A 325 8.04 -5.49 -11.62
C LEU A 325 8.57 -6.91 -11.41
N HIS A 326 7.93 -7.64 -10.50
CA HIS A 326 8.12 -9.08 -10.39
C HIS A 326 7.72 -9.76 -11.70
N PRO A 327 8.47 -10.80 -12.18
CA PRO A 327 8.18 -11.45 -13.46
C PRO A 327 6.74 -11.96 -13.57
N GLY A 328 6.18 -12.51 -12.48
CA GLY A 328 4.78 -12.97 -12.43
C GLY A 328 3.78 -11.83 -12.63
N ALA A 329 3.99 -10.68 -11.98
CA ALA A 329 3.15 -9.50 -12.16
C ALA A 329 3.29 -8.94 -13.59
N ALA A 330 4.53 -8.83 -14.09
CA ALA A 330 4.79 -8.36 -15.44
C ALA A 330 4.12 -9.25 -16.51
N ARG A 331 4.04 -10.57 -16.28
CA ARG A 331 3.33 -11.51 -17.17
C ARG A 331 1.85 -11.16 -17.27
N TYR A 332 1.18 -10.92 -16.15
CA TYR A 332 -0.22 -10.52 -16.15
C TYR A 332 -0.42 -9.18 -16.87
N TYR A 333 0.38 -8.17 -16.59
CA TYR A 333 0.27 -6.86 -17.24
C TYR A 333 0.54 -6.90 -18.74
N LYS A 334 1.35 -7.83 -19.22
CA LYS A 334 1.52 -8.11 -20.67
C LYS A 334 0.28 -8.79 -21.26
N GLU A 335 -0.29 -9.77 -20.56
CA GLU A 335 -1.51 -10.49 -20.99
C GLU A 335 -2.67 -9.52 -21.19
N VAL A 336 -2.87 -8.55 -20.30
CA VAL A 336 -3.94 -7.54 -20.44
C VAL A 336 -3.55 -6.33 -21.30
N GLY A 337 -2.34 -6.31 -21.86
CA GLY A 337 -1.92 -5.35 -22.89
C GLY A 337 -1.45 -3.98 -22.37
N VAL A 338 -1.28 -3.78 -21.05
CA VAL A 338 -0.80 -2.52 -20.48
C VAL A 338 0.72 -2.44 -20.37
N LEU A 339 1.41 -3.56 -20.49
CA LEU A 339 2.87 -3.65 -20.57
C LEU A 339 3.27 -4.28 -21.93
N LYS A 340 4.26 -3.67 -22.60
CA LYS A 340 4.76 -4.15 -23.91
C LYS A 340 5.82 -5.25 -23.78
#